data_90d94c4dbcc221ca2dbde0bb4bf61a4c
#
_entry.id   90d94c4dbcc221ca2dbde0bb4bf61a4c
#
_cell.length_a   1.000
_cell.length_b   1.000
_cell.length_c   1.000
_cell.angle_alpha   90.00
_cell.angle_beta   90.00
_cell.angle_gamma   90.00
#
_symmetry.space_group_name_H-M   'P 1'
#
loop_
_entity.id
_entity.type
_entity.pdbx_description
1 polymer ?
#
loop_
_entity_poly.entity_id
_entity_poly.type
_entity_poly.pdbx_seq_one_letter_code
_entity_poly.pdbx_strand_id
1 'polypeptide(L)'
;MKATDLLAMFSLSVVLSACGGVQAGGNVQSGVQAMLAGNNQTALSYFQAAAQQDPTYIYNAQLQLGVMSYLGRAQYLTGNYAQAVQTLEQARVQNSGDNLAQLYLGLSQARLGNQQAGLQNIAASMKQIMVWLNFLNGNYPGQGWDPDGAIQSRIQNAQAMMSSGNVEWYRLFADGEAVGLGVAQQEQTFRQLNIDAT
;
A
#
# COMPACT_ATOMS: atom_id res chain seq x y z
N MET A 1 -39.21 -21.32 24.30
CA MET A 1 -38.61 -20.78 23.07
C MET A 1 -38.60 -21.89 22.04
N LYS A 2 -39.28 -21.71 20.93
CA LYS A 2 -39.40 -22.75 19.89
C LYS A 2 -38.14 -22.77 19.02
N ALA A 3 -37.71 -23.95 18.59
CA ALA A 3 -36.50 -24.16 17.79
C ALA A 3 -36.42 -23.31 16.49
N THR A 4 -37.53 -22.80 16.02
CA THR A 4 -37.68 -21.92 14.86
C THR A 4 -37.14 -20.50 15.10
N ASP A 5 -37.11 -20.00 16.34
CA ASP A 5 -36.63 -18.67 16.65
C ASP A 5 -35.08 -18.60 16.69
N LEU A 6 -34.43 -19.73 16.98
CA LEU A 6 -32.95 -19.83 16.99
C LEU A 6 -32.35 -19.85 15.58
N LEU A 7 -33.08 -20.45 14.61
CA LEU A 7 -32.63 -20.48 13.21
C LEU A 7 -32.75 -19.11 12.51
N ALA A 8 -33.70 -18.29 12.89
CA ALA A 8 -33.88 -16.95 12.34
C ALA A 8 -32.82 -15.96 12.81
N MET A 9 -32.29 -16.12 14.04
CA MET A 9 -31.20 -15.28 14.55
C MET A 9 -29.82 -15.61 13.92
N PHE A 10 -29.61 -16.85 13.50
CA PHE A 10 -28.34 -17.29 12.90
C PHE A 10 -28.20 -16.86 11.44
N SER A 11 -29.32 -16.72 10.71
CA SER A 11 -29.32 -16.29 9.31
C SER A 11 -29.10 -14.78 9.14
N LEU A 12 -29.43 -13.97 10.15
CA LEU A 12 -29.27 -12.52 10.08
C LEU A 12 -27.81 -12.05 10.27
N SER A 13 -27.01 -12.82 11.03
CA SER A 13 -25.59 -12.48 11.28
C SER A 13 -24.67 -12.75 10.07
N VAL A 14 -25.01 -13.65 9.18
CA VAL A 14 -24.21 -13.97 7.98
C VAL A 14 -24.38 -12.92 6.89
N VAL A 15 -25.54 -12.27 6.78
CA VAL A 15 -25.80 -11.25 5.75
C VAL A 15 -25.08 -9.93 6.05
N LEU A 16 -24.86 -9.60 7.33
CA LEU A 16 -24.15 -8.37 7.73
C LEU A 16 -22.64 -8.43 7.43
N SER A 17 -22.03 -9.61 7.45
CA SER A 17 -20.60 -9.77 7.14
C SER A 17 -20.28 -9.65 5.65
N ALA A 18 -21.22 -10.01 4.77
CA ALA A 18 -21.02 -9.91 3.32
C ALA A 18 -21.10 -8.45 2.81
N CYS A 19 -21.84 -7.58 3.48
CA CYS A 19 -21.94 -6.16 3.10
C CYS A 19 -20.67 -5.37 3.44
N GLY A 20 -19.93 -5.74 4.48
CA GLY A 20 -18.72 -5.03 4.93
C GLY A 20 -17.59 -5.06 3.89
N GLY A 21 -17.31 -6.22 3.32
CA GLY A 21 -16.22 -6.38 2.34
C GLY A 21 -16.45 -5.63 1.02
N VAL A 22 -17.69 -5.62 0.50
CA VAL A 22 -18.04 -4.88 -0.72
C VAL A 22 -17.87 -3.37 -0.52
N GLN A 23 -18.29 -2.88 0.63
CA GLN A 23 -18.23 -1.46 0.96
C GLN A 23 -16.77 -1.02 1.27
N ALA A 24 -15.98 -1.86 1.95
CA ALA A 24 -14.57 -1.62 2.16
C ALA A 24 -13.82 -1.52 0.81
N GLY A 25 -14.08 -2.43 -0.14
CA GLY A 25 -13.49 -2.42 -1.48
C GLY A 25 -13.80 -1.14 -2.25
N GLY A 26 -15.05 -0.67 -2.23
CA GLY A 26 -15.45 0.59 -2.87
C GLY A 26 -14.73 1.80 -2.27
N ASN A 27 -14.60 1.85 -0.95
CA ASN A 27 -13.86 2.91 -0.27
C ASN A 27 -12.36 2.85 -0.60
N VAL A 28 -11.73 1.66 -0.64
CA VAL A 28 -10.31 1.55 -1.03
C VAL A 28 -10.12 2.04 -2.46
N GLN A 29 -10.99 1.66 -3.40
CA GLN A 29 -10.90 2.13 -4.79
C GLN A 29 -11.00 3.66 -4.89
N SER A 30 -11.96 4.28 -4.21
CA SER A 30 -12.13 5.74 -4.17
C SER A 30 -10.92 6.43 -3.53
N GLY A 31 -10.38 5.83 -2.46
CA GLY A 31 -9.17 6.31 -1.80
C GLY A 31 -7.94 6.26 -2.71
N VAL A 32 -7.76 5.18 -3.47
CA VAL A 32 -6.65 5.06 -4.44
C VAL A 32 -6.77 6.11 -5.54
N GLN A 33 -7.95 6.31 -6.10
CA GLN A 33 -8.18 7.35 -7.11
C GLN A 33 -7.88 8.75 -6.56
N ALA A 34 -8.34 9.06 -5.33
CA ALA A 34 -8.05 10.33 -4.68
C ALA A 34 -6.55 10.52 -4.42
N MET A 35 -5.84 9.47 -3.99
CA MET A 35 -4.40 9.50 -3.74
C MET A 35 -3.62 9.74 -5.04
N LEU A 36 -3.99 9.07 -6.13
CA LEU A 36 -3.36 9.26 -7.45
C LEU A 36 -3.62 10.66 -8.03
N ALA A 37 -4.76 11.26 -7.69
CA ALA A 37 -5.07 12.65 -8.03
C ALA A 37 -4.38 13.69 -7.12
N GLY A 38 -3.57 13.26 -6.14
CA GLY A 38 -2.92 14.13 -5.16
C GLY A 38 -3.84 14.63 -4.03
N ASN A 39 -5.09 14.18 -3.98
CA ASN A 39 -6.07 14.56 -2.95
C ASN A 39 -5.89 13.71 -1.68
N ASN A 40 -4.71 13.83 -1.03
CA ASN A 40 -4.28 12.94 0.04
C ASN A 40 -5.22 12.96 1.26
N GLN A 41 -5.83 14.11 1.59
CA GLN A 41 -6.77 14.20 2.71
C GLN A 41 -8.08 13.45 2.42
N THR A 42 -8.57 13.53 1.18
CA THR A 42 -9.74 12.77 0.72
C THR A 42 -9.43 11.26 0.71
N ALA A 43 -8.23 10.89 0.22
CA ALA A 43 -7.77 9.50 0.25
C ALA A 43 -7.72 8.95 1.68
N LEU A 44 -7.18 9.72 2.63
CA LEU A 44 -7.14 9.35 4.05
C LEU A 44 -8.54 9.05 4.59
N SER A 45 -9.52 9.89 4.30
CA SER A 45 -10.90 9.70 4.76
C SER A 45 -11.52 8.39 4.22
N TYR A 46 -11.30 8.09 2.93
CA TYR A 46 -11.78 6.84 2.34
C TYR A 46 -11.11 5.61 2.93
N PHE A 47 -9.78 5.63 3.13
CA PHE A 47 -9.07 4.50 3.73
C PHE A 47 -9.42 4.30 5.20
N GLN A 48 -9.69 5.38 5.95
CA GLN A 48 -10.22 5.28 7.31
C GLN A 48 -11.58 4.60 7.34
N ALA A 49 -12.49 4.98 6.44
CA ALA A 49 -13.80 4.35 6.33
C ALA A 49 -13.68 2.86 5.95
N ALA A 50 -12.79 2.52 5.01
CA ALA A 50 -12.53 1.13 4.63
C ALA A 50 -11.98 0.30 5.80
N ALA A 51 -11.01 0.84 6.55
CA ALA A 51 -10.40 0.15 7.69
C ALA A 51 -11.36 -0.02 8.86
N GLN A 52 -12.33 0.89 9.04
CA GLN A 52 -13.40 0.74 10.03
C GLN A 52 -14.38 -0.37 9.67
N GLN A 53 -14.61 -0.61 8.37
CA GLN A 53 -15.51 -1.64 7.88
C GLN A 53 -14.85 -3.02 7.90
N ASP A 54 -13.64 -3.13 7.38
CA ASP A 54 -12.85 -4.37 7.37
C ASP A 54 -11.34 -4.03 7.37
N PRO A 55 -10.68 -4.03 8.52
CA PRO A 55 -9.25 -3.77 8.62
C PRO A 55 -8.37 -4.87 8.00
N THR A 56 -8.95 -6.03 7.69
CA THR A 56 -8.25 -7.17 7.08
C THR A 56 -8.45 -7.26 5.57
N TYR A 57 -9.24 -6.37 4.98
CA TYR A 57 -9.58 -6.41 3.57
C TYR A 57 -8.32 -6.30 2.69
N ILE A 58 -8.16 -7.23 1.75
CA ILE A 58 -7.11 -7.24 0.74
C ILE A 58 -7.68 -6.68 -0.56
N TYR A 59 -7.23 -5.52 -0.96
CA TYR A 59 -7.69 -4.85 -2.18
C TYR A 59 -7.03 -5.41 -3.44
N ASN A 60 -5.73 -5.66 -3.39
CA ASN A 60 -4.98 -6.27 -4.49
C ASN A 60 -4.42 -7.61 -4.06
N ALA A 61 -5.04 -8.69 -4.55
CA ALA A 61 -4.64 -10.05 -4.21
C ALA A 61 -3.26 -10.43 -4.80
N GLN A 62 -2.83 -9.82 -5.91
CA GLN A 62 -1.54 -10.11 -6.56
C GLN A 62 -0.38 -9.49 -5.78
N LEU A 63 -0.52 -8.23 -5.34
CA LEU A 63 0.45 -7.53 -4.49
C LEU A 63 0.16 -7.75 -3.01
N GLN A 64 -0.97 -8.38 -2.68
CA GLN A 64 -1.47 -8.58 -1.32
C GLN A 64 -1.53 -7.29 -0.50
N LEU A 65 -1.88 -6.17 -1.15
CA LEU A 65 -2.01 -4.88 -0.49
C LEU A 65 -3.32 -4.81 0.28
N GLY A 66 -3.20 -4.75 1.60
CA GLY A 66 -4.34 -4.62 2.51
C GLY A 66 -4.72 -3.16 2.76
N VAL A 67 -5.95 -2.96 3.23
CA VAL A 67 -6.48 -1.63 3.58
C VAL A 67 -5.57 -0.86 4.55
N MET A 68 -4.92 -1.56 5.50
CA MET A 68 -4.02 -0.94 6.46
C MET A 68 -2.75 -0.37 5.80
N SER A 69 -2.27 -0.99 4.72
CA SER A 69 -1.16 -0.45 3.92
C SER A 69 -1.53 0.88 3.26
N TYR A 70 -2.69 0.95 2.63
CA TYR A 70 -3.20 2.18 2.02
C TYR A 70 -3.47 3.28 3.05
N LEU A 71 -4.07 2.93 4.20
CA LEU A 71 -4.31 3.86 5.30
C LEU A 71 -3.01 4.47 5.82
N GLY A 72 -2.00 3.64 6.11
CA GLY A 72 -0.71 4.11 6.58
C GLY A 72 0.01 5.00 5.57
N ARG A 73 -0.08 4.69 4.27
CA ARG A 73 0.45 5.55 3.20
C ARG A 73 -0.25 6.91 3.17
N ALA A 74 -1.59 6.94 3.27
CA ALA A 74 -2.34 8.20 3.28
C ALA A 74 -2.03 9.03 4.54
N GLN A 75 -1.85 8.39 5.70
CA GLN A 75 -1.39 9.06 6.92
C GLN A 75 -0.01 9.69 6.73
N TYR A 76 0.93 8.97 6.09
CA TYR A 76 2.24 9.54 5.74
C TYR A 76 2.10 10.76 4.83
N LEU A 77 1.35 10.64 3.73
CA LEU A 77 1.17 11.70 2.73
C LEU A 77 0.45 12.95 3.28
N THR A 78 -0.26 12.81 4.39
CA THR A 78 -0.91 13.91 5.11
C THR A 78 -0.12 14.42 6.32
N GLY A 79 1.13 13.94 6.50
CA GLY A 79 2.03 14.38 7.58
C GLY A 79 1.77 13.73 8.94
N ASN A 80 0.84 12.77 9.03
CA ASN A 80 0.50 12.07 10.26
C ASN A 80 1.47 10.91 10.54
N TYR A 81 2.78 11.20 10.58
CA TYR A 81 3.85 10.20 10.58
C TYR A 81 3.79 9.22 11.77
N ALA A 82 3.44 9.70 12.96
CA ALA A 82 3.35 8.83 14.13
C ALA A 82 2.21 7.79 14.01
N GLN A 83 1.07 8.19 13.46
CA GLN A 83 -0.03 7.27 13.18
C GLN A 83 0.32 6.34 12.01
N ALA A 84 1.02 6.84 10.98
CA ALA A 84 1.48 6.03 9.86
C ALA A 84 2.39 4.89 10.33
N VAL A 85 3.33 5.13 11.26
CA VAL A 85 4.17 4.08 11.83
C VAL A 85 3.32 2.98 12.45
N GLN A 86 2.40 3.32 13.35
CA GLN A 86 1.54 2.34 14.04
C GLN A 86 0.70 1.51 13.05
N THR A 87 0.09 2.18 12.07
CA THR A 87 -0.76 1.54 11.08
C THR A 87 0.05 0.62 10.14
N LEU A 88 1.24 1.08 9.72
CA LEU A 88 2.10 0.31 8.81
C LEU A 88 2.78 -0.88 9.51
N GLU A 89 3.07 -0.78 10.80
CA GLU A 89 3.49 -1.93 11.62
C GLU A 89 2.39 -2.99 11.68
N GLN A 90 1.13 -2.59 11.87
CA GLN A 90 -0.01 -3.51 11.84
C GLN A 90 -0.17 -4.15 10.43
N ALA A 91 -0.05 -3.36 9.36
CA ALA A 91 -0.07 -3.88 7.99
C ALA A 91 1.01 -4.94 7.77
N ARG A 92 2.23 -4.72 8.28
CA ARG A 92 3.35 -5.67 8.21
C ARG A 92 3.15 -6.93 9.05
N VAL A 93 2.44 -6.84 10.17
CA VAL A 93 2.04 -8.02 10.94
C VAL A 93 1.03 -8.87 10.17
N GLN A 94 0.07 -8.25 9.50
CA GLN A 94 -0.91 -8.95 8.66
C GLN A 94 -0.27 -9.56 7.42
N ASN A 95 0.65 -8.84 6.77
CA ASN A 95 1.39 -9.28 5.59
C ASN A 95 2.86 -8.82 5.65
N SER A 96 3.75 -9.71 6.04
CA SER A 96 5.18 -9.42 6.09
C SER A 96 5.81 -9.18 4.70
N GLY A 97 5.15 -9.60 3.62
CA GLY A 97 5.54 -9.38 2.23
C GLY A 97 5.12 -8.03 1.64
N ASP A 98 4.36 -7.21 2.38
CA ASP A 98 3.94 -5.89 1.90
C ASP A 98 5.13 -4.91 1.89
N ASN A 99 5.79 -4.84 0.74
CA ASN A 99 6.97 -4.00 0.56
C ASN A 99 6.64 -2.51 0.52
N LEU A 100 5.41 -2.12 0.12
CA LEU A 100 4.98 -0.73 0.17
C LEU A 100 4.71 -0.29 1.61
N ALA A 101 4.08 -1.12 2.43
CA ALA A 101 3.94 -0.85 3.86
C ALA A 101 5.32 -0.68 4.51
N GLN A 102 6.30 -1.52 4.17
CA GLN A 102 7.67 -1.40 4.68
C GLN A 102 8.35 -0.11 4.21
N LEU A 103 8.17 0.30 2.95
CA LEU A 103 8.73 1.53 2.42
C LEU A 103 8.20 2.75 3.21
N TYR A 104 6.88 2.87 3.31
CA TYR A 104 6.27 4.01 4.00
C TYR A 104 6.47 3.97 5.53
N LEU A 105 6.64 2.79 6.13
CA LEU A 105 7.10 2.67 7.51
C LEU A 105 8.49 3.30 7.69
N GLY A 106 9.42 2.95 6.82
CA GLY A 106 10.78 3.52 6.83
C GLY A 106 10.78 5.03 6.62
N LEU A 107 10.02 5.54 5.64
CA LEU A 107 9.86 6.97 5.40
C LEU A 107 9.27 7.68 6.62
N SER A 108 8.23 7.11 7.25
CA SER A 108 7.59 7.68 8.44
C SER A 108 8.54 7.74 9.64
N GLN A 109 9.29 6.67 9.88
CA GLN A 109 10.30 6.60 10.95
C GLN A 109 11.39 7.67 10.75
N ALA A 110 11.88 7.83 9.52
CA ALA A 110 12.89 8.84 9.20
C ALA A 110 12.35 10.27 9.38
N ARG A 111 11.09 10.53 8.99
CA ARG A 111 10.43 11.83 9.24
C ARG A 111 10.27 12.16 10.72
N LEU A 112 10.17 11.15 11.57
CA LEU A 112 10.13 11.29 13.06
C LEU A 112 11.53 11.36 13.68
N GLY A 113 12.61 11.35 12.89
CA GLY A 113 13.99 11.43 13.39
C GLY A 113 14.63 10.06 13.66
N ASN A 114 13.90 8.95 13.57
CA ASN A 114 14.47 7.60 13.69
C ASN A 114 15.12 7.18 12.37
N GLN A 115 16.20 7.86 12.00
CA GLN A 115 16.85 7.75 10.71
C GLN A 115 17.43 6.35 10.46
N GLN A 116 18.00 5.71 11.48
CA GLN A 116 18.61 4.38 11.33
C GLN A 116 17.57 3.32 10.97
N ALA A 117 16.48 3.22 11.72
CA ALA A 117 15.40 2.29 11.41
C ALA A 117 14.72 2.64 10.07
N GLY A 118 14.56 3.93 9.80
CA GLY A 118 14.06 4.43 8.51
C GLY A 118 14.88 3.92 7.34
N LEU A 119 16.20 4.10 7.36
CA LEU A 119 17.11 3.62 6.30
C LEU A 119 17.04 2.12 6.11
N GLN A 120 17.00 1.34 7.20
CA GLN A 120 16.91 -0.11 7.11
C GLN A 120 15.63 -0.55 6.40
N ASN A 121 14.49 0.02 6.75
CA ASN A 121 13.21 -0.31 6.14
C ASN A 121 13.12 0.17 4.69
N ILE A 122 13.59 1.39 4.37
CA ILE A 122 13.62 1.91 3.00
C ILE A 122 14.52 1.03 2.12
N ALA A 123 15.75 0.71 2.56
CA ALA A 123 16.68 -0.10 1.79
C ALA A 123 16.13 -1.52 1.55
N ALA A 124 15.58 -2.15 2.58
CA ALA A 124 15.01 -3.50 2.47
C ALA A 124 13.80 -3.51 1.52
N SER A 125 12.88 -2.56 1.64
CA SER A 125 11.69 -2.49 0.79
C SER A 125 12.05 -2.22 -0.67
N MET A 126 12.93 -1.26 -0.95
CA MET A 126 13.38 -0.94 -2.31
C MET A 126 14.05 -2.13 -2.99
N LYS A 127 14.87 -2.89 -2.24
CA LYS A 127 15.47 -4.13 -2.74
C LYS A 127 14.39 -5.15 -3.15
N GLN A 128 13.37 -5.34 -2.33
CA GLN A 128 12.29 -6.30 -2.63
C GLN A 128 11.39 -5.83 -3.77
N ILE A 129 11.09 -4.53 -3.86
CA ILE A 129 10.35 -3.96 -4.99
C ILE A 129 11.14 -4.17 -6.30
N MET A 130 12.46 -3.96 -6.30
CA MET A 130 13.31 -4.22 -7.46
C MET A 130 13.28 -5.71 -7.88
N VAL A 131 13.41 -6.63 -6.91
CA VAL A 131 13.32 -8.07 -7.17
C VAL A 131 11.96 -8.43 -7.79
N TRP A 132 10.89 -7.87 -7.26
CA TRP A 132 9.55 -8.09 -7.77
C TRP A 132 9.35 -7.53 -9.19
N LEU A 133 9.81 -6.31 -9.48
CA LEU A 133 9.76 -5.72 -10.83
C LEU A 133 10.53 -6.57 -11.84
N ASN A 134 11.73 -7.02 -11.48
CA ASN A 134 12.55 -7.89 -12.33
C ASN A 134 11.85 -9.23 -12.60
N PHE A 135 11.20 -9.82 -11.58
CA PHE A 135 10.43 -11.04 -11.73
C PHE A 135 9.25 -10.84 -12.71
N LEU A 136 8.50 -9.75 -12.57
CA LEU A 136 7.38 -9.46 -13.47
C LEU A 136 7.84 -9.26 -14.91
N ASN A 137 8.87 -8.45 -15.12
CA ASN A 137 9.39 -8.17 -16.47
C ASN A 137 10.00 -9.43 -17.13
N GLY A 138 10.60 -10.33 -16.34
CA GLY A 138 11.17 -11.57 -16.83
C GLY A 138 10.12 -12.64 -17.18
N ASN A 139 9.05 -12.73 -16.39
CA ASN A 139 8.04 -13.77 -16.55
C ASN A 139 6.80 -13.32 -17.36
N TYR A 140 6.56 -12.02 -17.42
CA TYR A 140 5.40 -11.42 -18.10
C TYR A 140 5.81 -10.24 -18.98
N PRO A 141 6.68 -10.44 -19.99
CA PRO A 141 7.27 -9.33 -20.76
C PRO A 141 6.24 -8.52 -21.56
N GLY A 142 5.03 -9.05 -21.77
CA GLY A 142 3.95 -8.32 -22.45
C GLY A 142 3.10 -7.43 -21.53
N GLN A 143 3.30 -7.48 -20.22
CA GLN A 143 2.46 -6.73 -19.27
C GLN A 143 3.02 -5.35 -18.90
N GLY A 144 4.26 -5.05 -19.28
CA GLY A 144 4.83 -3.70 -19.26
C GLY A 144 4.88 -3.03 -17.88
N TRP A 145 5.24 -3.75 -16.82
CA TRP A 145 5.50 -3.12 -15.53
C TRP A 145 6.75 -2.24 -15.59
N ASP A 146 6.60 -0.98 -15.17
CA ASP A 146 7.67 0.03 -15.21
C ASP A 146 8.32 0.14 -16.62
N PRO A 147 7.51 0.37 -17.69
CA PRO A 147 7.97 0.24 -19.08
C PRO A 147 9.04 1.27 -19.45
N ASP A 148 9.08 2.40 -18.78
CA ASP A 148 10.08 3.45 -18.94
C ASP A 148 11.25 3.34 -17.96
N GLY A 149 11.23 2.35 -17.04
CA GLY A 149 12.26 2.14 -16.03
C GLY A 149 12.31 3.22 -14.95
N ALA A 150 11.28 4.04 -14.81
CA ALA A 150 11.26 5.17 -13.89
C ALA A 150 11.33 4.72 -12.42
N ILE A 151 10.58 3.70 -12.03
CA ILE A 151 10.60 3.15 -10.68
C ILE A 151 11.98 2.53 -10.38
N GLN A 152 12.51 1.72 -11.31
CA GLN A 152 13.82 1.09 -11.17
C GLN A 152 14.94 2.13 -11.04
N SER A 153 14.92 3.19 -11.85
CA SER A 153 15.89 4.28 -11.80
C SER A 153 15.85 5.00 -10.43
N ARG A 154 14.67 5.27 -9.88
CA ARG A 154 14.51 5.87 -8.55
C ARG A 154 15.09 4.97 -7.45
N ILE A 155 14.81 3.68 -7.51
CA ILE A 155 15.35 2.71 -6.55
C ILE A 155 16.87 2.67 -6.64
N GLN A 156 17.47 2.61 -7.83
CA GLN A 156 18.91 2.60 -8.03
C GLN A 156 19.58 3.86 -7.46
N ASN A 157 19.01 5.04 -7.72
CA ASN A 157 19.51 6.30 -7.20
C ASN A 157 19.47 6.33 -5.66
N ALA A 158 18.36 5.92 -5.06
CA ALA A 158 18.21 5.84 -3.61
C ALA A 158 19.21 4.84 -2.99
N GLN A 159 19.39 3.66 -3.60
CA GLN A 159 20.36 2.66 -3.13
C GLN A 159 21.80 3.15 -3.23
N ALA A 160 22.17 3.82 -4.32
CA ALA A 160 23.50 4.41 -4.48
C ALA A 160 23.78 5.47 -3.40
N MET A 161 22.80 6.34 -3.14
CA MET A 161 22.87 7.37 -2.10
C MET A 161 23.05 6.74 -0.70
N MET A 162 22.23 5.76 -0.36
CA MET A 162 22.33 5.06 0.93
C MET A 162 23.67 4.33 1.09
N SER A 163 24.18 3.72 0.02
CA SER A 163 25.45 2.98 0.02
C SER A 163 26.68 3.89 0.14
N SER A 164 26.60 5.14 -0.32
CA SER A 164 27.69 6.12 -0.20
C SER A 164 27.88 6.62 1.24
N GLY A 165 26.90 6.38 2.12
CA GLY A 165 26.88 6.90 3.48
C GLY A 165 26.55 8.40 3.59
N ASN A 166 26.38 9.09 2.45
CA ASN A 166 25.99 10.50 2.41
C ASN A 166 24.52 10.63 2.00
N VAL A 167 23.62 10.49 2.99
CA VAL A 167 22.16 10.46 2.74
C VAL A 167 21.60 11.87 2.68
N GLU A 168 21.22 12.29 1.50
CA GLU A 168 20.44 13.50 1.27
C GLU A 168 18.95 13.20 1.52
N TRP A 169 18.48 13.41 2.73
CA TRP A 169 17.14 13.00 3.19
C TRP A 169 16.00 13.51 2.31
N TYR A 170 16.06 14.75 1.84
CA TYR A 170 15.01 15.31 0.99
C TYR A 170 14.88 14.53 -0.34
N ARG A 171 16.01 14.09 -0.90
CA ARG A 171 16.04 13.28 -2.13
C ARG A 171 15.55 11.86 -1.86
N LEU A 172 16.00 11.27 -0.75
CA LEU A 172 15.56 9.92 -0.37
C LEU A 172 14.05 9.86 -0.14
N PHE A 173 13.46 10.89 0.49
CA PHE A 173 12.01 11.01 0.62
C PHE A 173 11.34 11.14 -0.74
N ALA A 174 11.83 12.03 -1.60
CA ALA A 174 11.27 12.22 -2.94
C ALA A 174 11.34 10.94 -3.79
N ASP A 175 12.46 10.21 -3.74
CA ASP A 175 12.61 8.94 -4.47
C ASP A 175 11.69 7.86 -3.89
N GLY A 176 11.57 7.75 -2.56
CA GLY A 176 10.67 6.79 -1.93
C GLY A 176 9.19 7.05 -2.23
N GLU A 177 8.78 8.32 -2.17
CA GLU A 177 7.42 8.75 -2.51
C GLU A 177 7.11 8.48 -3.99
N ALA A 178 8.07 8.77 -4.90
CA ALA A 178 7.94 8.51 -6.32
C ALA A 178 7.84 7.01 -6.63
N VAL A 179 8.63 6.15 -5.96
CA VAL A 179 8.52 4.70 -6.06
C VAL A 179 7.12 4.23 -5.63
N GLY A 180 6.64 4.70 -4.48
CA GLY A 180 5.31 4.34 -3.99
C GLY A 180 4.18 4.79 -4.92
N LEU A 181 4.29 5.99 -5.49
CA LEU A 181 3.31 6.51 -6.47
C LEU A 181 3.37 5.70 -7.77
N GLY A 182 4.57 5.44 -8.30
CA GLY A 182 4.75 4.68 -9.53
C GLY A 182 4.17 3.28 -9.44
N VAL A 183 4.42 2.55 -8.33
CA VAL A 183 3.81 1.23 -8.11
C VAL A 183 2.28 1.33 -8.06
N ALA A 184 1.70 2.34 -7.41
CA ALA A 184 0.25 2.51 -7.36
C ALA A 184 -0.37 2.83 -8.73
N GLN A 185 0.31 3.62 -9.57
CA GLN A 185 -0.11 3.90 -10.94
C GLN A 185 -0.09 2.64 -11.81
N GLN A 186 0.98 1.86 -11.74
CA GLN A 186 1.10 0.60 -12.46
C GLN A 186 0.03 -0.41 -12.01
N GLU A 187 -0.24 -0.50 -10.72
CA GLU A 187 -1.31 -1.32 -10.17
C GLU A 187 -2.68 -0.97 -10.78
N GLN A 188 -3.01 0.31 -10.86
CA GLN A 188 -4.29 0.76 -11.46
C GLN A 188 -4.36 0.42 -12.94
N THR A 189 -3.31 0.66 -13.70
CA THR A 189 -3.24 0.31 -15.12
C THR A 189 -3.47 -1.18 -15.33
N PHE A 190 -2.82 -2.02 -14.52
CA PHE A 190 -2.94 -3.46 -14.60
C PHE A 190 -4.35 -3.96 -14.26
N ARG A 191 -5.00 -3.36 -13.26
CA ARG A 191 -6.39 -3.68 -12.92
C ARG A 191 -7.36 -3.33 -14.06
N GLN A 192 -7.17 -2.19 -14.70
CA GLN A 192 -8.01 -1.74 -15.80
C GLN A 192 -7.91 -2.69 -17.00
N LEU A 193 -6.69 -3.07 -17.38
CA LEU A 193 -6.46 -4.03 -18.45
C LEU A 193 -7.10 -5.40 -18.19
N ASN A 194 -7.13 -5.86 -16.95
CA ASN A 194 -7.76 -7.14 -16.61
C ASN A 194 -9.31 -7.06 -16.51
N ILE A 195 -9.87 -5.89 -16.23
CA ILE A 195 -11.34 -5.69 -16.26
C ILE A 195 -11.83 -5.64 -17.70
N ASP A 196 -11.08 -4.99 -18.60
CA ASP A 196 -11.44 -4.86 -20.02
C ASP A 196 -11.26 -6.18 -20.81
N ALA A 197 -10.55 -7.16 -20.24
CA ALA A 197 -10.29 -8.48 -20.85
C ALA A 197 -11.30 -9.57 -20.43
N THR A 198 -12.25 -9.28 -19.52
CA THR A 198 -13.29 -10.20 -19.04
C THR A 198 -14.67 -9.77 -19.49
#